data_20227e81386f8426b5e95570b546ce08
#
_entry.id   20227e81386f8426b5e95570b546ce08
#
_cell.length_a   1.000
_cell.length_b   1.000
_cell.length_c   1.000
_cell.angle_alpha   90.00
_cell.angle_beta   90.00
_cell.angle_gamma   90.00
#
_symmetry.space_group_name_H-M   'P 1'
#
loop_
_entity.id
_entity.type
_entity.pdbx_description
1 polymer ?
#
loop_
_entity_poly.entity_id
_entity_poly.type
_entity_poly.pdbx_seq_one_letter_code
_entity_poly.pdbx_strand_id
1 'polypeptide(L)'
;MHFAFLLALRCLFTRIFYGVRVIVNKKNISCIMLLKKADQLLSQNKLREAEFHFKTLLQSEPDNGDALFGLGKVALRLEQFDAAVYILQRACQHLPYVLEPLYALSDAFNAVNSPEDAQKVLEYATSIATENPDTHYYLAQHYLNFGELDKAQATFEEALKLGIAPVTAYVLFELVQLGRFNKANNYIDQLHHFLTQTNNLRLKMVCYYALAKSYDKLDDTDQAFNYFVIANQQQRKLSEFNTEDLIEFYDQLIEYNNESVLNLANLNKQYPVTPVFIIGMPRSGSTLLEQMLSGHSQWATLGEDTSISSKVVAFLEHKTRLRYPQCLTKLTTPLINQARAIYLDTLSSSGSNCAFVINKLPSNYQNLGLIYILFPDAKFINLSRNFHATAFSVFTNYFAENEPYFCDLNEFTLYHQLYEKLMSHWQQFNRLAIYNLSYEQLIENPKDQLTTLLSFTGCEFEQTCLDFYKNKSAVTTLSKHAIRQPVNNKSLDKWQRYEAPLLSLLSLPQTN
;
A
#
# COMPACT_ATOMS: atom_id res chain seq x y z
N MET A 1 2.97 22.13 -18.36
CA MET A 1 3.71 23.16 -19.15
C MET A 1 4.84 23.85 -18.36
N HIS A 2 4.75 24.06 -17.05
CA HIS A 2 5.79 24.75 -16.28
C HIS A 2 7.10 23.95 -16.12
N PHE A 3 7.04 22.62 -16.07
CA PHE A 3 8.23 21.77 -15.91
C PHE A 3 9.12 21.72 -17.17
N ALA A 4 8.52 21.81 -18.35
CA ALA A 4 9.27 21.90 -19.61
C ALA A 4 9.93 23.28 -19.79
N PHE A 5 9.38 24.34 -19.18
CA PHE A 5 9.91 25.68 -19.25
C PHE A 5 11.14 25.87 -18.34
N LEU A 6 11.16 25.23 -17.17
CA LEU A 6 12.31 25.25 -16.24
C LEU A 6 13.50 24.44 -16.77
N LEU A 7 13.27 23.32 -17.46
CA LEU A 7 14.34 22.57 -18.14
C LEU A 7 14.91 23.34 -19.34
N ALA A 8 14.08 24.07 -20.07
CA ALA A 8 14.54 24.92 -21.17
C ALA A 8 15.34 26.14 -20.66
N LEU A 9 14.95 26.74 -19.55
CA LEU A 9 15.69 27.84 -18.91
C LEU A 9 17.06 27.38 -18.34
N ARG A 10 17.15 26.19 -17.75
CA ARG A 10 18.44 25.62 -17.29
C ARG A 10 19.41 25.37 -18.44
N CYS A 11 18.93 24.90 -19.61
CA CYS A 11 19.73 24.79 -20.81
C CYS A 11 20.14 26.16 -21.41
N LEU A 12 19.34 27.22 -21.21
CA LEU A 12 19.72 28.58 -21.66
C LEU A 12 20.72 29.28 -20.72
N PHE A 13 20.60 29.12 -19.40
CA PHE A 13 21.50 29.79 -18.44
C PHE A 13 22.94 29.23 -18.51
N THR A 14 23.12 27.93 -18.75
CA THR A 14 24.45 27.34 -19.00
C THR A 14 25.05 27.78 -20.34
N ARG A 15 24.24 28.25 -21.30
CA ARG A 15 24.74 28.79 -22.61
C ARG A 15 25.32 30.18 -22.53
N ILE A 16 24.99 30.99 -21.52
CA ILE A 16 25.39 32.42 -21.46
C ILE A 16 26.76 32.61 -20.80
N PHE A 17 27.25 31.64 -20.00
CA PHE A 17 28.52 31.80 -19.26
C PHE A 17 29.76 31.17 -19.90
N TYR A 18 29.61 30.30 -20.89
CA TYR A 18 30.76 29.80 -21.64
C TYR A 18 30.46 29.83 -23.13
N GLY A 19 31.14 30.71 -23.85
CA GLY A 19 31.09 30.83 -25.32
C GLY A 19 31.62 29.62 -26.08
N VAL A 20 31.14 28.42 -25.77
CA VAL A 20 31.43 27.18 -26.44
C VAL A 20 30.28 26.85 -27.38
N ARG A 21 30.50 26.89 -28.67
CA ARG A 21 29.66 26.29 -29.69
C ARG A 21 29.43 24.82 -29.34
N VAL A 22 28.32 24.48 -28.68
CA VAL A 22 27.90 23.09 -28.51
C VAL A 22 27.51 22.57 -29.92
N ILE A 23 28.39 21.80 -30.52
CA ILE A 23 28.03 20.95 -31.65
C ILE A 23 27.03 19.93 -31.10
N VAL A 24 25.75 20.14 -31.36
CA VAL A 24 24.69 19.18 -31.00
C VAL A 24 24.93 17.94 -31.86
N ASN A 25 25.65 16.98 -31.28
CA ASN A 25 25.95 15.71 -31.94
C ASN A 25 24.64 14.91 -32.03
N LYS A 26 24.38 14.29 -33.21
CA LYS A 26 23.20 13.40 -33.41
C LYS A 26 23.06 12.36 -32.31
N LYS A 27 24.15 11.94 -31.70
CA LYS A 27 24.21 11.00 -30.58
C LYS A 27 23.52 11.56 -29.33
N ASN A 28 23.69 12.83 -28.97
CA ASN A 28 23.06 13.47 -27.83
C ASN A 28 21.54 13.63 -28.02
N ILE A 29 21.08 13.86 -29.25
CA ILE A 29 19.63 13.94 -29.57
C ILE A 29 18.98 12.55 -29.36
N SER A 30 19.63 11.48 -29.81
CA SER A 30 19.14 10.11 -29.63
C SER A 30 19.03 9.73 -28.14
N CYS A 31 20.02 10.08 -27.30
CA CYS A 31 20.01 9.80 -25.87
C CYS A 31 18.88 10.55 -25.14
N ILE A 32 18.66 11.83 -25.45
CA ILE A 32 17.55 12.61 -24.89
C ILE A 32 16.19 12.03 -25.30
N MET A 33 16.04 11.56 -26.54
CA MET A 33 14.81 10.92 -27.01
C MET A 33 14.55 9.58 -26.29
N LEU A 34 15.59 8.78 -26.09
CA LEU A 34 15.50 7.51 -25.36
C LEU A 34 15.09 7.74 -23.90
N LEU A 35 15.70 8.73 -23.23
CA LEU A 35 15.35 9.08 -21.84
C LEU A 35 13.88 9.51 -21.73
N LYS A 36 13.44 10.45 -22.58
CA LYS A 36 12.03 10.90 -22.60
C LYS A 36 11.05 9.76 -22.87
N LYS A 37 11.40 8.85 -23.79
CA LYS A 37 10.57 7.68 -24.10
C LYS A 37 10.48 6.73 -22.91
N ALA A 38 11.59 6.47 -22.24
CA ALA A 38 11.66 5.62 -21.05
C ALA A 38 10.83 6.21 -19.91
N ASP A 39 10.94 7.53 -19.64
CA ASP A 39 10.15 8.22 -18.62
C ASP A 39 8.64 8.19 -18.94
N GLN A 40 8.27 8.37 -20.21
CA GLN A 40 6.89 8.25 -20.65
C GLN A 40 6.34 6.83 -20.41
N LEU A 41 7.11 5.79 -20.74
CA LEU A 41 6.73 4.41 -20.53
C LEU A 41 6.62 4.08 -19.02
N LEU A 42 7.54 4.61 -18.22
CA LEU A 42 7.51 4.49 -16.77
C LEU A 42 6.25 5.15 -16.17
N SER A 43 5.87 6.33 -16.66
CA SER A 43 4.63 7.02 -16.23
C SER A 43 3.37 6.26 -16.63
N GLN A 44 3.41 5.52 -17.74
CA GLN A 44 2.34 4.62 -18.21
C GLN A 44 2.36 3.24 -17.56
N ASN A 45 3.21 3.02 -16.54
CA ASN A 45 3.43 1.73 -15.89
C ASN A 45 3.88 0.58 -16.81
N LYS A 46 4.43 0.90 -17.99
CA LYS A 46 5.01 -0.07 -18.93
C LYS A 46 6.45 -0.40 -18.55
N LEU A 47 6.60 -1.06 -17.38
CA LEU A 47 7.87 -1.18 -16.69
C LEU A 47 8.95 -1.90 -17.50
N ARG A 48 8.62 -3.01 -18.18
CA ARG A 48 9.59 -3.77 -18.99
C ARG A 48 10.08 -3.02 -20.22
N GLU A 49 9.19 -2.25 -20.85
CA GLU A 49 9.56 -1.40 -21.98
C GLU A 49 10.44 -0.22 -21.51
N ALA A 50 10.09 0.40 -20.37
CA ALA A 50 10.91 1.45 -19.75
C ALA A 50 12.31 0.92 -19.39
N GLU A 51 12.40 -0.26 -18.76
CA GLU A 51 13.65 -0.94 -18.42
C GLU A 51 14.55 -1.11 -19.65
N PHE A 52 13.97 -1.60 -20.75
CA PHE A 52 14.72 -1.78 -22.00
C PHE A 52 15.33 -0.46 -22.51
N HIS A 53 14.56 0.63 -22.52
CA HIS A 53 15.04 1.92 -22.98
C HIS A 53 16.10 2.55 -22.07
N PHE A 54 15.92 2.47 -20.72
CA PHE A 54 16.95 2.94 -19.79
C PHE A 54 18.25 2.12 -19.93
N LYS A 55 18.18 0.79 -20.03
CA LYS A 55 19.35 -0.07 -20.25
C LYS A 55 20.04 0.22 -21.58
N THR A 56 19.28 0.48 -22.63
CA THR A 56 19.83 0.86 -23.94
C THR A 56 20.60 2.17 -23.86
N LEU A 57 20.07 3.17 -23.14
CA LEU A 57 20.76 4.44 -22.91
C LEU A 57 22.05 4.23 -22.12
N LEU A 58 22.01 3.43 -21.05
CA LEU A 58 23.18 3.14 -20.20
C LEU A 58 24.27 2.31 -20.91
N GLN A 59 23.98 1.60 -22.01
CA GLN A 59 25.00 0.99 -22.85
C GLN A 59 25.88 2.03 -23.56
N SER A 60 25.32 3.18 -23.92
CA SER A 60 26.05 4.26 -24.59
C SER A 60 26.57 5.32 -23.61
N GLU A 61 25.92 5.50 -22.48
CA GLU A 61 26.24 6.45 -21.42
C GLU A 61 26.10 5.76 -20.03
N PRO A 62 27.08 4.94 -19.59
CA PRO A 62 26.99 4.12 -18.39
C PRO A 62 26.77 4.92 -17.11
N ASP A 63 27.17 6.18 -17.09
CA ASP A 63 27.12 7.07 -15.93
C ASP A 63 26.05 8.16 -16.06
N ASN A 64 25.08 7.98 -16.96
CA ASN A 64 23.96 8.89 -17.07
C ASN A 64 23.06 8.78 -15.83
N GLY A 65 23.15 9.78 -14.94
CA GLY A 65 22.45 9.80 -13.65
C GLY A 65 20.93 9.73 -13.76
N ASP A 66 20.34 10.43 -14.74
CA ASP A 66 18.89 10.41 -14.96
C ASP A 66 18.41 9.02 -15.42
N ALA A 67 19.17 8.36 -16.29
CA ALA A 67 18.87 7.01 -16.73
C ALA A 67 19.04 5.98 -15.61
N LEU A 68 20.06 6.12 -14.76
CA LEU A 68 20.25 5.30 -13.56
C LEU A 68 19.09 5.50 -12.59
N PHE A 69 18.69 6.74 -12.35
CA PHE A 69 17.54 7.04 -11.48
C PHE A 69 16.24 6.45 -12.04
N GLY A 70 15.96 6.62 -13.34
CA GLY A 70 14.82 6.02 -14.00
C GLY A 70 14.82 4.49 -13.90
N LEU A 71 15.97 3.83 -14.14
CA LEU A 71 16.11 2.38 -14.01
C LEU A 71 15.94 1.92 -12.56
N GLY A 72 16.44 2.68 -11.58
CA GLY A 72 16.24 2.41 -10.16
C GLY A 72 14.76 2.44 -9.75
N LYS A 73 13.99 3.42 -10.25
CA LYS A 73 12.52 3.47 -10.05
C LYS A 73 11.81 2.27 -10.70
N VAL A 74 12.26 1.84 -11.87
CA VAL A 74 11.73 0.62 -12.50
C VAL A 74 12.02 -0.60 -11.64
N ALA A 75 13.26 -0.73 -11.14
CA ALA A 75 13.67 -1.84 -10.29
C ALA A 75 12.83 -1.90 -9.00
N LEU A 76 12.57 -0.76 -8.34
CA LEU A 76 11.67 -0.66 -7.19
C LEU A 76 10.26 -1.17 -7.52
N ARG A 77 9.67 -0.70 -8.64
CA ARG A 77 8.33 -1.12 -9.06
C ARG A 77 8.25 -2.58 -9.51
N LEU A 78 9.36 -3.17 -9.93
CA LEU A 78 9.48 -4.59 -10.26
C LEU A 78 9.88 -5.43 -9.04
N GLU A 79 9.95 -4.85 -7.85
CA GLU A 79 10.33 -5.48 -6.59
C GLU A 79 11.74 -6.12 -6.64
N GLN A 80 12.63 -5.57 -7.47
CA GLN A 80 14.03 -5.96 -7.57
C GLN A 80 14.88 -5.12 -6.61
N PHE A 81 14.62 -5.26 -5.31
CA PHE A 81 15.08 -4.30 -4.29
C PHE A 81 16.59 -4.21 -4.18
N ASP A 82 17.33 -5.34 -4.18
CA ASP A 82 18.81 -5.32 -4.16
C ASP A 82 19.39 -4.62 -5.38
N ALA A 83 18.82 -4.88 -6.56
CA ALA A 83 19.22 -4.20 -7.79
C ALA A 83 18.88 -2.70 -7.72
N ALA A 84 17.73 -2.34 -7.14
CA ALA A 84 17.34 -0.95 -6.94
C ALA A 84 18.34 -0.20 -6.06
N VAL A 85 18.73 -0.78 -4.91
CA VAL A 85 19.77 -0.19 -4.04
C VAL A 85 21.04 0.09 -4.82
N TYR A 86 21.58 -0.92 -5.53
CA TYR A 86 22.81 -0.75 -6.29
C TYR A 86 22.72 0.34 -7.38
N ILE A 87 21.63 0.34 -8.14
CA ILE A 87 21.41 1.29 -9.24
C ILE A 87 21.22 2.71 -8.70
N LEU A 88 20.42 2.87 -7.63
CA LEU A 88 20.13 4.16 -7.03
C LEU A 88 21.33 4.76 -6.31
N GLN A 89 22.18 3.94 -5.69
CA GLN A 89 23.47 4.41 -5.16
C GLN A 89 24.34 5.04 -6.27
N ARG A 90 24.43 4.41 -7.43
CA ARG A 90 25.11 4.98 -8.59
C ARG A 90 24.43 6.25 -9.09
N ALA A 91 23.10 6.27 -9.15
CA ALA A 91 22.35 7.48 -9.53
C ALA A 91 22.70 8.67 -8.60
N CYS A 92 22.72 8.46 -7.28
CA CYS A 92 23.08 9.49 -6.31
C CYS A 92 24.53 9.99 -6.49
N GLN A 93 25.47 9.11 -6.86
CA GLN A 93 26.87 9.52 -7.16
C GLN A 93 26.95 10.48 -8.36
N HIS A 94 26.13 10.25 -9.40
CA HIS A 94 26.13 11.08 -10.61
C HIS A 94 25.14 12.26 -10.56
N LEU A 95 24.26 12.29 -9.54
CA LEU A 95 23.28 13.36 -9.29
C LEU A 95 23.39 13.88 -7.84
N PRO A 96 24.55 14.34 -7.37
CA PRO A 96 24.83 14.59 -5.95
C PRO A 96 23.97 15.70 -5.31
N TYR A 97 23.34 16.56 -6.12
CA TYR A 97 22.51 17.67 -5.67
C TYR A 97 21.02 17.50 -6.03
N VAL A 98 20.63 16.34 -6.51
CA VAL A 98 19.24 15.99 -6.84
C VAL A 98 18.69 15.13 -5.72
N LEU A 99 17.58 15.55 -5.13
CA LEU A 99 17.03 14.91 -3.92
C LEU A 99 16.22 13.65 -4.21
N GLU A 100 15.52 13.61 -5.34
CA GLU A 100 14.63 12.50 -5.69
C GLU A 100 15.33 11.12 -5.74
N PRO A 101 16.57 10.98 -6.25
CA PRO A 101 17.33 9.73 -6.15
C PRO A 101 17.62 9.30 -4.72
N LEU A 102 17.84 10.27 -3.78
CA LEU A 102 18.06 9.97 -2.37
C LEU A 102 16.80 9.42 -1.70
N TYR A 103 15.63 10.00 -2.00
CA TYR A 103 14.35 9.49 -1.50
C TYR A 103 14.09 8.06 -2.02
N ALA A 104 14.27 7.83 -3.32
CA ALA A 104 14.12 6.49 -3.89
C ALA A 104 15.13 5.48 -3.33
N LEU A 105 16.36 5.91 -3.01
CA LEU A 105 17.36 5.06 -2.37
C LEU A 105 16.97 4.70 -0.95
N SER A 106 16.39 5.65 -0.19
CA SER A 106 15.83 5.36 1.13
C SER A 106 14.70 4.33 1.07
N ASP A 107 13.79 4.46 0.08
CA ASP A 107 12.73 3.47 -0.15
C ASP A 107 13.31 2.09 -0.47
N ALA A 108 14.36 2.03 -1.30
CA ALA A 108 15.05 0.78 -1.63
C ALA A 108 15.71 0.13 -0.40
N PHE A 109 16.37 0.92 0.46
CA PHE A 109 16.95 0.42 1.71
C PHE A 109 15.87 -0.11 2.67
N ASN A 110 14.74 0.59 2.80
CA ASN A 110 13.63 0.10 3.60
C ASN A 110 13.07 -1.23 3.06
N ALA A 111 13.00 -1.39 1.74
CA ALA A 111 12.52 -2.60 1.09
C ALA A 111 13.46 -3.82 1.29
N VAL A 112 14.78 -3.59 1.41
CA VAL A 112 15.76 -4.65 1.79
C VAL A 112 15.96 -4.77 3.30
N ASN A 113 15.07 -4.16 4.11
CA ASN A 113 15.12 -4.19 5.57
C ASN A 113 16.42 -3.63 6.18
N SER A 114 16.92 -2.53 5.59
CA SER A 114 18.10 -1.77 6.06
C SER A 114 17.71 -0.34 6.50
N PRO A 115 16.94 -0.19 7.58
CA PRO A 115 16.39 1.11 7.99
C PRO A 115 17.45 2.12 8.43
N GLU A 116 18.56 1.68 9.00
CA GLU A 116 19.65 2.57 9.42
C GLU A 116 20.32 3.23 8.22
N ASP A 117 20.44 2.52 7.08
CA ASP A 117 21.00 3.10 5.87
C ASP A 117 19.99 4.02 5.18
N ALA A 118 18.69 3.68 5.20
CA ALA A 118 17.62 4.57 4.78
C ALA A 118 17.65 5.89 5.56
N GLN A 119 17.79 5.84 6.89
CA GLN A 119 17.87 7.01 7.75
C GLN A 119 19.08 7.89 7.40
N LYS A 120 20.28 7.31 7.27
CA LYS A 120 21.49 8.06 6.89
C LYS A 120 21.34 8.81 5.57
N VAL A 121 20.70 8.18 4.58
CA VAL A 121 20.45 8.81 3.28
C VAL A 121 19.50 10.01 3.43
N LEU A 122 18.44 9.90 4.23
CA LEU A 122 17.48 10.99 4.46
C LEU A 122 18.10 12.11 5.31
N GLU A 123 18.90 11.79 6.32
CA GLU A 123 19.67 12.76 7.10
C GLU A 123 20.64 13.53 6.20
N TYR A 124 21.31 12.84 5.28
CA TYR A 124 22.18 13.47 4.27
C TYR A 124 21.36 14.40 3.36
N ALA A 125 20.21 13.94 2.82
CA ALA A 125 19.33 14.76 2.00
C ALA A 125 18.90 16.05 2.73
N THR A 126 18.54 15.92 4.01
CA THR A 126 18.16 17.07 4.85
C THR A 126 19.36 18.01 5.09
N SER A 127 20.58 17.47 5.26
CA SER A 127 21.78 18.29 5.49
C SER A 127 22.20 19.12 4.28
N ILE A 128 21.97 18.65 3.05
CA ILE A 128 22.30 19.39 1.82
C ILE A 128 21.19 20.32 1.34
N ALA A 129 19.98 20.17 1.87
CA ALA A 129 18.80 20.98 1.51
C ALA A 129 17.95 21.30 2.74
N THR A 130 18.58 21.97 3.72
CA THR A 130 18.00 22.29 5.03
C THR A 130 16.73 23.13 4.97
N GLU A 131 16.57 23.94 3.92
CA GLU A 131 15.39 24.81 3.73
C GLU A 131 14.33 24.17 2.82
N ASN A 132 14.49 22.88 2.45
CA ASN A 132 13.52 22.19 1.62
C ASN A 132 12.58 21.36 2.50
N PRO A 133 11.27 21.68 2.57
CA PRO A 133 10.32 20.97 3.42
C PRO A 133 10.13 19.48 3.02
N ASP A 134 10.39 19.11 1.75
CA ASP A 134 10.28 17.72 1.31
C ASP A 134 11.30 16.82 2.03
N THR A 135 12.56 17.28 2.24
CA THR A 135 13.57 16.47 2.94
C THR A 135 13.17 16.17 4.37
N HIS A 136 12.64 17.18 5.08
CA HIS A 136 12.13 17.01 6.42
C HIS A 136 10.91 16.09 6.46
N TYR A 137 10.02 16.19 5.47
CA TYR A 137 8.86 15.30 5.36
C TYR A 137 9.27 13.83 5.22
N TYR A 138 10.18 13.51 4.30
CA TYR A 138 10.64 12.12 4.10
C TYR A 138 11.38 11.58 5.33
N LEU A 139 12.21 12.38 5.98
CA LEU A 139 12.89 12.00 7.22
C LEU A 139 11.88 11.77 8.37
N ALA A 140 10.88 12.65 8.50
CA ALA A 140 9.82 12.49 9.49
C ALA A 140 8.97 11.23 9.24
N GLN A 141 8.65 10.92 7.98
CA GLN A 141 7.97 9.68 7.60
C GLN A 141 8.78 8.44 7.98
N HIS A 142 10.10 8.48 7.78
CA HIS A 142 10.97 7.41 8.21
C HIS A 142 10.87 7.20 9.73
N TYR A 143 11.07 8.24 10.55
CA TYR A 143 10.91 8.17 12.00
C TYR A 143 9.53 7.63 12.43
N LEU A 144 8.47 8.07 11.74
CA LEU A 144 7.11 7.62 12.00
C LEU A 144 6.93 6.11 11.74
N ASN A 145 7.47 5.59 10.63
CA ASN A 145 7.37 4.18 10.25
C ASN A 145 8.08 3.27 11.26
N PHE A 146 9.14 3.76 11.89
CA PHE A 146 9.89 3.01 12.93
C PHE A 146 9.44 3.33 14.37
N GLY A 147 8.36 4.11 14.55
CA GLY A 147 7.75 4.39 15.86
C GLY A 147 8.49 5.44 16.69
N GLU A 148 9.43 6.19 16.11
CA GLU A 148 10.13 7.30 16.75
C GLU A 148 9.27 8.58 16.74
N LEU A 149 8.12 8.51 17.42
CA LEU A 149 7.05 9.51 17.29
C LEU A 149 7.46 10.93 17.70
N ASP A 150 8.36 11.08 18.67
CA ASP A 150 8.83 12.40 19.11
C ASP A 150 9.70 13.05 18.05
N LYS A 151 10.62 12.30 17.44
CA LYS A 151 11.44 12.76 16.34
C LYS A 151 10.60 13.06 15.10
N ALA A 152 9.64 12.17 14.77
CA ALA A 152 8.72 12.37 13.66
C ALA A 152 7.96 13.69 13.80
N GLN A 153 7.36 13.97 14.97
CA GLN A 153 6.63 15.20 15.22
C GLN A 153 7.54 16.41 15.08
N ALA A 154 8.69 16.43 15.76
CA ALA A 154 9.61 17.56 15.71
C ALA A 154 10.07 17.85 14.26
N THR A 155 10.36 16.81 13.48
CA THR A 155 10.83 16.96 12.09
C THR A 155 9.69 17.43 11.16
N PHE A 156 8.44 16.99 11.37
CA PHE A 156 7.27 17.52 10.65
C PHE A 156 7.02 19.00 11.00
N GLU A 157 7.18 19.40 12.27
CA GLU A 157 7.04 20.80 12.70
C GLU A 157 8.13 21.69 12.09
N GLU A 158 9.36 21.19 11.92
CA GLU A 158 10.41 21.91 11.17
C GLU A 158 10.01 22.06 9.68
N ALA A 159 9.51 21.01 9.02
CA ALA A 159 9.01 21.12 7.66
C ALA A 159 7.92 22.21 7.53
N LEU A 160 7.03 22.31 8.52
CA LEU A 160 5.95 23.29 8.52
C LEU A 160 6.44 24.74 8.66
N LYS A 161 7.55 24.97 9.40
CA LYS A 161 8.17 26.30 9.56
C LYS A 161 8.83 26.84 8.28
N LEU A 162 9.20 25.94 7.36
CA LEU A 162 9.88 26.31 6.11
C LEU A 162 8.95 26.93 5.05
N GLY A 163 7.66 27.05 5.34
CA GLY A 163 6.69 27.75 4.51
C GLY A 163 5.71 26.85 3.78
N ILE A 164 4.97 27.44 2.83
CA ILE A 164 3.91 26.75 2.10
C ILE A 164 4.48 26.12 0.85
N ALA A 165 4.42 24.77 0.79
CA ALA A 165 4.80 23.97 -0.34
C ALA A 165 3.72 22.88 -0.58
N PRO A 166 3.70 22.19 -1.73
CA PRO A 166 2.74 21.11 -1.94
C PRO A 166 2.77 20.03 -0.85
N VAL A 167 3.95 19.74 -0.28
CA VAL A 167 4.12 18.76 0.80
C VAL A 167 3.47 19.20 2.12
N THR A 168 3.23 20.50 2.33
CA THR A 168 2.63 21.05 3.57
C THR A 168 1.28 20.40 3.89
N ALA A 169 0.46 20.08 2.90
CA ALA A 169 -0.80 19.35 3.11
C ALA A 169 -0.59 17.99 3.77
N TYR A 170 0.42 17.26 3.31
CA TYR A 170 0.77 15.94 3.87
C TYR A 170 1.43 16.07 5.24
N VAL A 171 2.27 17.08 5.46
CA VAL A 171 2.85 17.39 6.79
C VAL A 171 1.76 17.66 7.81
N LEU A 172 0.80 18.53 7.49
CA LEU A 172 -0.35 18.82 8.36
C LEU A 172 -1.21 17.58 8.62
N PHE A 173 -1.44 16.78 7.57
CA PHE A 173 -2.19 15.53 7.71
C PHE A 173 -1.51 14.56 8.69
N GLU A 174 -0.19 14.34 8.58
CA GLU A 174 0.55 13.44 9.47
C GLU A 174 0.62 13.97 10.91
N LEU A 175 0.82 15.28 11.10
CA LEU A 175 0.76 15.91 12.43
C LEU A 175 -0.59 15.72 13.11
N VAL A 176 -1.68 15.84 12.32
CA VAL A 176 -3.04 15.56 12.82
C VAL A 176 -3.20 14.08 13.13
N GLN A 177 -2.70 13.16 12.28
CA GLN A 177 -2.76 11.72 12.53
C GLN A 177 -1.99 11.28 13.78
N LEU A 178 -0.87 11.94 14.10
CA LEU A 178 -0.16 11.74 15.36
C LEU A 178 -1.04 12.05 16.58
N GLY A 179 -2.04 12.91 16.45
CA GLY A 179 -3.03 13.21 17.47
C GLY A 179 -2.47 13.86 18.74
N ARG A 180 -1.29 14.51 18.65
CA ARG A 180 -0.58 15.14 19.78
C ARG A 180 -0.86 16.65 19.85
N PHE A 181 -2.14 17.03 19.76
CA PHE A 181 -2.61 18.41 19.82
C PHE A 181 -3.86 18.52 20.70
N ASN A 182 -4.24 19.76 21.06
CA ASN A 182 -5.40 20.08 21.88
C ASN A 182 -6.12 21.34 21.35
N LYS A 183 -7.16 21.81 22.05
CA LYS A 183 -7.95 22.99 21.64
C LYS A 183 -7.12 24.27 21.50
N ALA A 184 -6.11 24.47 22.33
CA ALA A 184 -5.28 25.65 22.32
C ALA A 184 -4.15 25.62 21.29
N ASN A 185 -3.69 24.42 20.94
CA ASN A 185 -2.63 24.21 19.96
C ASN A 185 -3.09 23.11 18.98
N ASN A 186 -3.64 23.51 17.86
CA ASN A 186 -4.14 22.65 16.80
C ASN A 186 -3.76 23.22 15.42
N TYR A 187 -4.04 22.46 14.36
CA TYR A 187 -3.63 22.80 13.00
C TYR A 187 -4.79 23.29 12.11
N ILE A 188 -5.97 23.58 12.69
CA ILE A 188 -7.19 23.92 11.92
C ILE A 188 -6.99 25.20 11.10
N ASP A 189 -6.46 26.26 11.70
CA ASP A 189 -6.24 27.53 11.01
C ASP A 189 -5.22 27.38 9.87
N GLN A 190 -4.15 26.62 10.08
CA GLN A 190 -3.15 26.34 9.05
C GLN A 190 -3.73 25.53 7.89
N LEU A 191 -4.60 24.55 8.18
CA LEU A 191 -5.33 23.78 7.16
C LEU A 191 -6.26 24.67 6.34
N HIS A 192 -7.04 25.54 7.00
CA HIS A 192 -7.89 26.50 6.31
C HIS A 192 -7.08 27.48 5.46
N HIS A 193 -5.97 28.01 6.00
CA HIS A 193 -5.09 28.89 5.25
C HIS A 193 -4.52 28.17 4.01
N PHE A 194 -4.01 26.95 4.14
CA PHE A 194 -3.49 26.17 3.01
C PHE A 194 -4.56 25.94 1.93
N LEU A 195 -5.81 25.67 2.32
CA LEU A 195 -6.93 25.48 1.39
C LEU A 195 -7.20 26.73 0.52
N THR A 196 -6.88 27.95 1.01
CA THR A 196 -6.99 29.18 0.21
C THR A 196 -5.85 29.34 -0.79
N GLN A 197 -4.71 28.67 -0.58
CA GLN A 197 -3.51 28.79 -1.39
C GLN A 197 -3.41 27.75 -2.51
N THR A 198 -4.21 26.69 -2.46
CA THR A 198 -4.12 25.60 -3.44
C THR A 198 -5.41 25.43 -4.24
N ASN A 199 -5.28 25.17 -5.55
CA ASN A 199 -6.37 24.69 -6.41
C ASN A 199 -6.26 23.20 -6.73
N ASN A 200 -5.22 22.52 -6.24
CA ASN A 200 -5.02 21.09 -6.46
C ASN A 200 -6.03 20.28 -5.65
N LEU A 201 -6.93 19.56 -6.34
CA LEU A 201 -8.01 18.79 -5.71
C LEU A 201 -7.50 17.72 -4.76
N ARG A 202 -6.36 17.07 -5.07
CA ARG A 202 -5.77 16.04 -4.22
C ARG A 202 -5.26 16.64 -2.91
N LEU A 203 -4.59 17.79 -2.96
CA LEU A 203 -4.12 18.48 -1.75
C LEU A 203 -5.29 18.99 -0.90
N LYS A 204 -6.34 19.53 -1.55
CA LYS A 204 -7.58 19.91 -0.84
C LYS A 204 -8.20 18.72 -0.10
N MET A 205 -8.32 17.58 -0.76
CA MET A 205 -8.87 16.36 -0.19
C MET A 205 -8.08 15.92 1.06
N VAL A 206 -6.74 15.90 0.98
CA VAL A 206 -5.88 15.57 2.14
C VAL A 206 -6.15 16.54 3.30
N CYS A 207 -6.26 17.86 3.03
CA CYS A 207 -6.60 18.84 4.05
C CYS A 207 -8.00 18.63 4.65
N TYR A 208 -8.99 18.24 3.86
CA TYR A 208 -10.33 17.97 4.40
C TYR A 208 -10.33 16.75 5.32
N TYR A 209 -9.59 15.68 4.99
CA TYR A 209 -9.42 14.56 5.93
C TYR A 209 -8.69 15.00 7.20
N ALA A 210 -7.66 15.87 7.09
CA ALA A 210 -6.97 16.40 8.26
C ALA A 210 -7.89 17.27 9.13
N LEU A 211 -8.73 18.14 8.54
CA LEU A 211 -9.75 18.89 9.26
C LEU A 211 -10.74 17.99 9.98
N ALA A 212 -11.27 16.98 9.27
CA ALA A 212 -12.19 16.01 9.84
C ALA A 212 -11.59 15.31 11.08
N LYS A 213 -10.34 14.83 10.97
CA LYS A 213 -9.62 14.21 12.09
C LYS A 213 -9.32 15.19 13.22
N SER A 214 -9.06 16.47 12.91
CA SER A 214 -8.84 17.51 13.92
C SER A 214 -10.11 17.73 14.73
N TYR A 215 -11.25 17.91 14.07
CA TYR A 215 -12.54 18.07 14.74
C TYR A 215 -12.97 16.82 15.53
N ASP A 216 -12.76 15.60 14.98
CA ASP A 216 -13.00 14.33 15.71
C ASP A 216 -12.18 14.26 17.02
N LYS A 217 -10.90 14.67 16.97
CA LYS A 217 -10.03 14.71 18.14
C LYS A 217 -10.47 15.76 19.18
N LEU A 218 -11.08 16.85 18.73
CA LEU A 218 -11.59 17.92 19.57
C LEU A 218 -13.05 17.72 20.04
N ASP A 219 -13.63 16.54 19.75
CA ASP A 219 -14.98 16.12 20.10
C ASP A 219 -16.11 16.92 19.41
N ASP A 220 -15.82 17.60 18.30
CA ASP A 220 -16.81 18.20 17.42
C ASP A 220 -17.18 17.23 16.29
N THR A 221 -18.10 16.32 16.62
CA THR A 221 -18.51 15.24 15.73
C THR A 221 -19.24 15.74 14.47
N ASP A 222 -19.98 16.84 14.57
CA ASP A 222 -20.73 17.39 13.43
C ASP A 222 -19.81 17.97 12.38
N GLN A 223 -18.84 18.81 12.79
CA GLN A 223 -17.82 19.33 11.88
C GLN A 223 -16.94 18.21 11.32
N ALA A 224 -16.53 17.25 12.16
CA ALA A 224 -15.76 16.11 11.74
C ALA A 224 -16.45 15.34 10.62
N PHE A 225 -17.73 14.98 10.81
CA PHE A 225 -18.50 14.22 9.83
C PHE A 225 -18.69 15.00 8.53
N ASN A 226 -19.01 16.28 8.62
CA ASN A 226 -19.15 17.16 7.46
C ASN A 226 -17.86 17.19 6.61
N TYR A 227 -16.70 17.35 7.24
CA TYR A 227 -15.42 17.34 6.51
C TYR A 227 -15.08 15.94 5.95
N PHE A 228 -15.44 14.84 6.60
CA PHE A 228 -15.32 13.50 6.01
C PHE A 228 -16.16 13.37 4.74
N VAL A 229 -17.41 13.86 4.76
CA VAL A 229 -18.28 13.87 3.56
C VAL A 229 -17.64 14.66 2.42
N ILE A 230 -17.16 15.89 2.71
CA ILE A 230 -16.50 16.74 1.71
C ILE A 230 -15.25 16.05 1.13
N ALA A 231 -14.41 15.47 1.99
CA ALA A 231 -13.19 14.78 1.58
C ALA A 231 -13.49 13.61 0.64
N ASN A 232 -14.42 12.75 1.03
CA ASN A 232 -14.85 11.60 0.24
C ASN A 232 -15.48 11.99 -1.10
N GLN A 233 -16.33 13.03 -1.12
CA GLN A 233 -16.90 13.54 -2.37
C GLN A 233 -15.83 14.07 -3.33
N GLN A 234 -14.76 14.71 -2.82
CA GLN A 234 -13.64 15.14 -3.67
C GLN A 234 -12.83 13.94 -4.18
N GLN A 235 -12.57 12.95 -3.32
CA GLN A 235 -11.86 11.73 -3.70
C GLN A 235 -12.62 10.94 -4.76
N ARG A 236 -13.94 10.78 -4.62
CA ARG A 236 -14.79 10.07 -5.57
C ARG A 236 -14.72 10.67 -6.98
N LYS A 237 -14.59 12.00 -7.10
CA LYS A 237 -14.45 12.70 -8.39
C LYS A 237 -13.11 12.41 -9.10
N LEU A 238 -12.10 11.94 -8.38
CA LEU A 238 -10.79 11.63 -8.95
C LEU A 238 -10.72 10.21 -9.54
N SER A 239 -11.77 9.41 -9.36
CA SER A 239 -11.81 8.01 -9.78
C SER A 239 -12.90 7.77 -10.79
N GLU A 240 -12.57 7.12 -11.90
CA GLU A 240 -13.54 6.48 -12.79
C GLU A 240 -13.87 5.11 -12.20
N PHE A 241 -15.12 4.91 -11.83
CA PHE A 241 -15.60 3.66 -11.24
C PHE A 241 -17.02 3.37 -11.67
N ASN A 242 -17.26 2.14 -12.09
CA ASN A 242 -18.56 1.63 -12.46
C ASN A 242 -18.94 0.44 -11.57
N THR A 243 -20.08 0.55 -10.92
CA THR A 243 -20.61 -0.53 -10.05
C THR A 243 -21.02 -1.78 -10.85
N GLU A 244 -21.44 -1.61 -12.11
CA GLU A 244 -21.79 -2.74 -12.99
C GLU A 244 -20.58 -3.60 -13.29
N ASP A 245 -19.43 -3.00 -13.59
CA ASP A 245 -18.17 -3.73 -13.84
C ASP A 245 -17.73 -4.49 -12.58
N LEU A 246 -17.95 -3.91 -11.39
CA LEU A 246 -17.66 -4.59 -10.14
C LEU A 246 -18.56 -5.81 -9.93
N ILE A 247 -19.87 -5.67 -10.13
CA ILE A 247 -20.83 -6.78 -10.02
C ILE A 247 -20.46 -7.89 -10.99
N GLU A 248 -20.22 -7.55 -12.28
CA GLU A 248 -19.82 -8.51 -13.30
C GLU A 248 -18.55 -9.26 -12.91
N PHE A 249 -17.55 -8.57 -12.40
CA PHE A 249 -16.31 -9.21 -11.95
C PHE A 249 -16.56 -10.24 -10.84
N TYR A 250 -17.41 -9.93 -9.84
CA TYR A 250 -17.72 -10.87 -8.78
C TYR A 250 -18.57 -12.06 -9.26
N ASP A 251 -19.48 -11.83 -10.20
CA ASP A 251 -20.25 -12.90 -10.81
C ASP A 251 -19.34 -13.86 -11.61
N GLN A 252 -18.37 -13.30 -12.35
CA GLN A 252 -17.34 -14.09 -13.03
C GLN A 252 -16.44 -14.85 -12.04
N LEU A 253 -16.07 -14.26 -10.89
CA LEU A 253 -15.32 -14.98 -9.86
C LEU A 253 -16.07 -16.23 -9.39
N ILE A 254 -17.39 -16.14 -9.18
CA ILE A 254 -18.22 -17.27 -8.78
C ILE A 254 -18.35 -18.30 -9.92
N GLU A 255 -18.60 -17.86 -11.15
CA GLU A 255 -18.79 -18.71 -12.31
C GLU A 255 -17.55 -19.56 -12.62
N TYR A 256 -16.38 -18.91 -12.67
CA TYR A 256 -15.14 -19.55 -13.11
C TYR A 256 -14.37 -20.26 -12.00
N ASN A 257 -14.72 -20.09 -10.73
CA ASN A 257 -14.16 -20.85 -9.62
C ASN A 257 -15.14 -21.95 -9.15
N ASN A 258 -15.42 -22.89 -10.03
CA ASN A 258 -16.32 -24.01 -9.78
C ASN A 258 -15.57 -25.29 -9.43
N GLU A 259 -16.33 -26.35 -9.12
CA GLU A 259 -15.80 -27.66 -8.72
C GLU A 259 -14.78 -28.23 -9.71
N SER A 260 -15.04 -28.10 -11.02
CA SER A 260 -14.15 -28.65 -12.05
C SER A 260 -12.78 -27.96 -12.08
N VAL A 261 -12.76 -26.65 -11.83
CA VAL A 261 -11.52 -25.86 -11.77
C VAL A 261 -10.75 -26.17 -10.47
N LEU A 262 -11.43 -26.27 -9.34
CA LEU A 262 -10.79 -26.62 -8.07
C LEU A 262 -10.22 -28.04 -8.06
N ASN A 263 -10.77 -28.96 -8.85
CA ASN A 263 -10.25 -30.32 -9.02
C ASN A 263 -8.90 -30.38 -9.77
N LEU A 264 -8.41 -29.27 -10.31
CA LEU A 264 -7.06 -29.18 -10.87
C LEU A 264 -5.96 -29.15 -9.79
N ALA A 265 -6.32 -28.96 -8.52
CA ALA A 265 -5.38 -28.97 -7.40
C ALA A 265 -4.71 -30.34 -7.24
N ASN A 266 -3.38 -30.37 -7.09
CA ASN A 266 -2.62 -31.58 -6.83
C ASN A 266 -2.40 -31.77 -5.33
N LEU A 267 -3.24 -32.56 -4.68
CA LEU A 267 -3.23 -32.82 -3.24
C LEU A 267 -1.99 -33.59 -2.72
N ASN A 268 -1.24 -34.24 -3.62
CA ASN A 268 -0.08 -35.06 -3.25
C ASN A 268 1.25 -34.26 -3.20
N LYS A 269 1.21 -32.94 -3.44
CA LYS A 269 2.41 -32.11 -3.48
C LYS A 269 2.61 -31.39 -2.16
N GLN A 270 3.73 -31.64 -1.51
CA GLN A 270 4.17 -30.91 -0.30
C GLN A 270 5.12 -29.77 -0.66
N TYR A 271 5.10 -28.72 0.14
CA TYR A 271 5.93 -27.53 -0.02
C TYR A 271 6.75 -27.33 1.26
N PRO A 272 7.95 -26.69 1.17
CA PRO A 272 8.79 -26.46 2.32
C PRO A 272 8.16 -25.51 3.34
N VAL A 273 7.22 -24.69 2.91
CA VAL A 273 6.47 -23.70 3.72
C VAL A 273 4.99 -23.79 3.41
N THR A 274 4.14 -23.67 4.41
CA THR A 274 2.69 -23.52 4.24
C THR A 274 2.33 -22.05 4.12
N PRO A 275 1.78 -21.60 2.96
CA PRO A 275 1.31 -20.21 2.86
C PRO A 275 0.00 -20.03 3.64
N VAL A 276 -0.07 -18.92 4.38
CA VAL A 276 -1.25 -18.52 5.15
C VAL A 276 -1.73 -17.18 4.63
N PHE A 277 -3.00 -17.08 4.27
CA PHE A 277 -3.58 -15.85 3.75
C PHE A 277 -4.55 -15.26 4.76
N ILE A 278 -4.24 -14.06 5.27
CA ILE A 278 -5.19 -13.27 6.06
C ILE A 278 -6.02 -12.44 5.09
N ILE A 279 -7.30 -12.77 5.02
CA ILE A 279 -8.28 -12.20 4.09
C ILE A 279 -9.44 -11.56 4.84
N GLY A 280 -10.24 -10.77 4.16
CA GLY A 280 -11.43 -10.14 4.71
C GLY A 280 -11.69 -8.76 4.11
N MET A 281 -12.56 -8.00 4.74
CA MET A 281 -12.76 -6.61 4.36
C MET A 281 -11.55 -5.73 4.80
N PRO A 282 -11.22 -4.67 4.08
CA PRO A 282 -10.27 -3.68 4.56
C PRO A 282 -10.73 -3.10 5.90
N ARG A 283 -9.81 -2.75 6.77
CA ARG A 283 -10.08 -2.23 8.14
C ARG A 283 -10.74 -3.23 9.10
N SER A 284 -10.75 -4.50 8.77
CA SER A 284 -11.24 -5.57 9.67
C SER A 284 -10.28 -5.89 10.82
N GLY A 285 -9.07 -5.33 10.87
CA GLY A 285 -8.06 -5.62 11.90
C GLY A 285 -6.97 -6.60 11.45
N SER A 286 -6.87 -6.88 10.15
CA SER A 286 -5.91 -7.82 9.56
C SER A 286 -4.45 -7.52 9.91
N THR A 287 -4.06 -6.23 9.99
CA THR A 287 -2.70 -5.83 10.42
C THR A 287 -2.42 -6.20 11.88
N LEU A 288 -3.41 -6.07 12.77
CA LEU A 288 -3.23 -6.49 14.17
C LEU A 288 -3.02 -8.00 14.25
N LEU A 289 -3.86 -8.78 13.59
CA LEU A 289 -3.74 -10.24 13.57
C LEU A 289 -2.40 -10.69 12.97
N GLU A 290 -1.97 -10.06 11.87
CA GLU A 290 -0.64 -10.32 11.26
C GLU A 290 0.48 -10.10 12.27
N GLN A 291 0.48 -8.96 12.98
CA GLN A 291 1.50 -8.64 13.97
C GLN A 291 1.49 -9.61 15.17
N MET A 292 0.32 -10.05 15.61
CA MET A 292 0.19 -11.07 16.64
C MET A 292 0.79 -12.41 16.18
N LEU A 293 0.44 -12.89 14.99
CA LEU A 293 0.92 -14.15 14.45
C LEU A 293 2.41 -14.11 14.10
N SER A 294 2.93 -12.99 13.61
CA SER A 294 4.37 -12.82 13.33
C SER A 294 5.25 -12.82 14.59
N GLY A 295 4.67 -12.71 15.77
CA GLY A 295 5.34 -12.92 17.05
C GLY A 295 5.65 -14.38 17.37
N HIS A 296 5.06 -15.34 16.67
CA HIS A 296 5.26 -16.76 16.87
C HIS A 296 6.54 -17.27 16.18
N SER A 297 7.29 -18.13 16.83
CA SER A 297 8.61 -18.62 16.38
C SER A 297 8.60 -19.35 15.02
N GLN A 298 7.48 -19.94 14.64
CA GLN A 298 7.33 -20.70 13.38
C GLN A 298 6.70 -19.90 12.23
N TRP A 299 6.41 -18.62 12.43
CA TRP A 299 5.67 -17.81 11.49
C TRP A 299 6.50 -16.62 11.00
N ALA A 300 6.45 -16.37 9.69
CA ALA A 300 6.97 -15.17 9.06
C ALA A 300 5.86 -14.44 8.30
N THR A 301 6.09 -13.20 7.90
CA THR A 301 5.12 -12.41 7.12
C THR A 301 5.78 -11.75 5.91
N LEU A 302 5.01 -11.68 4.81
CA LEU A 302 5.30 -10.90 3.61
C LEU A 302 4.58 -9.54 3.63
N GLY A 303 3.76 -9.26 4.65
CA GLY A 303 2.93 -8.06 4.65
C GLY A 303 1.82 -8.10 3.60
N GLU A 304 1.54 -6.96 2.99
CA GLU A 304 0.55 -6.79 1.91
C GLU A 304 1.15 -7.14 0.54
N ASP A 305 1.67 -8.37 0.41
CA ASP A 305 2.28 -8.84 -0.85
C ASP A 305 1.23 -9.07 -1.93
N THR A 306 1.44 -8.43 -3.09
CA THR A 306 0.53 -8.47 -4.24
C THR A 306 0.90 -9.53 -5.28
N SER A 307 1.90 -10.38 -5.05
CA SER A 307 2.47 -11.29 -6.06
C SER A 307 1.47 -12.28 -6.65
N ILE A 308 0.38 -12.62 -5.94
CA ILE A 308 -0.71 -13.42 -6.52
C ILE A 308 -1.34 -12.67 -7.70
N SER A 309 -1.73 -11.42 -7.52
CA SER A 309 -2.37 -10.62 -8.58
C SER A 309 -1.35 -10.04 -9.57
N SER A 310 -0.25 -9.45 -9.09
CA SER A 310 0.71 -8.72 -9.91
C SER A 310 1.66 -9.61 -10.73
N LYS A 311 1.96 -10.83 -10.24
CA LYS A 311 2.88 -11.76 -10.90
C LYS A 311 2.17 -13.02 -11.43
N VAL A 312 1.44 -13.72 -10.56
CA VAL A 312 0.82 -15.00 -10.93
C VAL A 312 -0.35 -14.81 -11.88
N VAL A 313 -1.31 -13.96 -11.52
CA VAL A 313 -2.47 -13.67 -12.41
C VAL A 313 -1.99 -13.08 -13.72
N ALA A 314 -1.12 -12.08 -13.69
CA ALA A 314 -0.56 -11.44 -14.90
C ALA A 314 0.16 -12.47 -15.81
N PHE A 315 0.90 -13.42 -15.22
CA PHE A 315 1.51 -14.52 -15.97
C PHE A 315 0.45 -15.39 -16.66
N LEU A 316 -0.61 -15.80 -15.95
CA LEU A 316 -1.69 -16.61 -16.49
C LEU A 316 -2.46 -15.89 -17.59
N GLU A 317 -2.82 -14.60 -17.40
CA GLU A 317 -3.44 -13.79 -18.43
C GLU A 317 -2.59 -13.69 -19.71
N HIS A 318 -1.28 -13.48 -19.53
CA HIS A 318 -0.35 -13.43 -20.67
C HIS A 318 -0.28 -14.76 -21.44
N LYS A 319 -0.24 -15.90 -20.72
CA LYS A 319 -0.13 -17.23 -21.34
C LYS A 319 -1.43 -17.67 -21.99
N THR A 320 -2.56 -17.41 -21.37
CA THR A 320 -3.87 -17.88 -21.85
C THR A 320 -4.53 -16.91 -22.83
N ARG A 321 -4.11 -15.64 -22.85
CA ARG A 321 -4.75 -14.52 -23.56
C ARG A 321 -6.18 -14.23 -23.10
N LEU A 322 -6.52 -14.63 -21.88
CA LEU A 322 -7.80 -14.37 -21.24
C LEU A 322 -7.56 -13.59 -19.95
N ARG A 323 -8.51 -12.72 -19.58
CA ARG A 323 -8.48 -12.00 -18.32
C ARG A 323 -8.82 -12.92 -17.15
N TYR A 324 -8.36 -12.57 -15.96
CA TYR A 324 -8.80 -13.21 -14.73
C TYR A 324 -10.23 -12.78 -14.38
N PRO A 325 -11.13 -13.68 -13.97
CA PRO A 325 -10.92 -15.12 -13.67
C PRO A 325 -11.09 -16.07 -14.88
N GLN A 326 -11.47 -15.61 -16.06
CA GLN A 326 -11.69 -16.47 -17.24
C GLN A 326 -10.47 -17.32 -17.62
N CYS A 327 -9.25 -16.82 -17.35
CA CYS A 327 -8.00 -17.53 -17.63
C CYS A 327 -7.92 -18.90 -16.90
N LEU A 328 -8.68 -19.09 -15.81
CA LEU A 328 -8.75 -20.35 -15.06
C LEU A 328 -9.29 -21.50 -15.90
N THR A 329 -10.14 -21.24 -16.92
CA THR A 329 -10.66 -22.25 -17.84
C THR A 329 -9.60 -22.88 -18.74
N LYS A 330 -8.42 -22.26 -18.86
CA LYS A 330 -7.31 -22.72 -19.71
C LYS A 330 -6.14 -23.26 -18.88
N LEU A 331 -6.32 -23.46 -17.59
CA LEU A 331 -5.26 -24.00 -16.75
C LEU A 331 -4.92 -25.44 -17.15
N THR A 332 -3.62 -25.70 -17.23
CA THR A 332 -3.04 -27.02 -17.43
C THR A 332 -2.01 -27.28 -16.34
N THR A 333 -1.70 -28.54 -16.06
CA THR A 333 -0.68 -28.89 -15.06
C THR A 333 0.66 -28.17 -15.29
N PRO A 334 1.20 -28.02 -16.51
CA PRO A 334 2.40 -27.24 -16.75
C PRO A 334 2.25 -25.75 -16.39
N LEU A 335 1.12 -25.11 -16.71
CA LEU A 335 0.86 -23.71 -16.37
C LEU A 335 0.73 -23.52 -14.85
N ILE A 336 0.02 -24.43 -14.19
CA ILE A 336 -0.12 -24.42 -12.72
C ILE A 336 1.26 -24.54 -12.06
N ASN A 337 2.13 -25.42 -12.55
CA ASN A 337 3.48 -25.59 -12.01
C ASN A 337 4.36 -24.33 -12.21
N GLN A 338 4.27 -23.67 -13.36
CA GLN A 338 4.97 -22.42 -13.62
C GLN A 338 4.44 -21.27 -12.74
N ALA A 339 3.13 -21.11 -12.65
CA ALA A 339 2.47 -20.13 -11.80
C ALA A 339 2.84 -20.32 -10.31
N ARG A 340 2.85 -21.58 -9.86
CA ARG A 340 3.28 -21.95 -8.51
C ARG A 340 4.73 -21.59 -8.25
N ALA A 341 5.64 -21.86 -9.19
CA ALA A 341 7.06 -21.53 -9.06
C ALA A 341 7.28 -20.03 -8.86
N ILE A 342 6.49 -19.17 -9.54
CA ILE A 342 6.54 -17.70 -9.37
C ILE A 342 6.23 -17.33 -7.93
N TYR A 343 5.21 -17.91 -7.31
CA TYR A 343 4.85 -17.57 -5.93
C TYR A 343 5.78 -18.22 -4.88
N LEU A 344 6.32 -19.41 -5.17
CA LEU A 344 7.33 -20.05 -4.31
C LEU A 344 8.60 -19.20 -4.22
N ASP A 345 9.00 -18.53 -5.29
CA ASP A 345 10.10 -17.58 -5.28
C ASP A 345 9.84 -16.42 -4.30
N THR A 346 8.61 -15.87 -4.32
CA THR A 346 8.17 -14.86 -3.36
C THR A 346 8.18 -15.39 -1.91
N LEU A 347 7.66 -16.60 -1.66
CA LEU A 347 7.69 -17.19 -0.32
C LEU A 347 9.12 -17.39 0.20
N SER A 348 10.05 -17.78 -0.67
CA SER A 348 11.46 -17.98 -0.33
C SER A 348 12.17 -16.68 0.04
N SER A 349 11.72 -15.54 -0.49
CA SER A 349 12.29 -14.23 -0.18
C SER A 349 12.02 -13.75 1.25
N SER A 350 11.09 -14.41 1.98
CA SER A 350 10.86 -14.14 3.40
C SER A 350 12.09 -14.41 4.29
N GLY A 351 13.11 -15.11 3.75
CA GLY A 351 14.42 -15.33 4.39
C GLY A 351 14.37 -16.18 5.65
N SER A 352 13.23 -16.77 5.99
CA SER A 352 13.01 -17.47 7.26
C SER A 352 12.88 -18.99 7.08
N ASN A 353 13.44 -19.76 8.01
CA ASN A 353 13.19 -21.20 8.15
C ASN A 353 11.86 -21.47 8.89
N CYS A 354 10.83 -20.66 8.65
CA CYS A 354 9.53 -20.80 9.29
C CYS A 354 8.66 -21.84 8.58
N ALA A 355 7.78 -22.48 9.34
CA ALA A 355 6.82 -23.46 8.79
C ALA A 355 5.68 -22.77 8.04
N PHE A 356 5.32 -21.56 8.46
CA PHE A 356 4.22 -20.76 7.94
C PHE A 356 4.68 -19.39 7.48
N VAL A 357 4.19 -18.94 6.32
CA VAL A 357 4.44 -17.60 5.79
C VAL A 357 3.11 -16.91 5.50
N ILE A 358 2.88 -15.79 6.17
CA ILE A 358 1.68 -14.98 6.06
C ILE A 358 1.79 -14.08 4.82
N ASN A 359 0.74 -14.08 4.00
CA ASN A 359 0.41 -13.00 3.09
C ASN A 359 -0.85 -12.33 3.64
N LYS A 360 -0.72 -11.09 4.10
CA LYS A 360 -1.84 -10.33 4.66
C LYS A 360 -2.28 -9.27 3.64
N LEU A 361 -2.96 -9.70 2.60
CA LEU A 361 -3.66 -8.83 1.67
C LEU A 361 -5.15 -9.16 1.73
N PRO A 362 -5.97 -8.30 2.36
CA PRO A 362 -7.40 -8.58 2.56
C PRO A 362 -8.12 -9.02 1.29
N SER A 363 -7.86 -8.38 0.15
CA SER A 363 -8.49 -8.68 -1.14
C SER A 363 -8.13 -10.05 -1.74
N ASN A 364 -7.18 -10.79 -1.18
CA ASN A 364 -6.87 -12.15 -1.65
C ASN A 364 -8.04 -13.14 -1.54
N TYR A 365 -9.14 -12.77 -0.85
CA TYR A 365 -10.38 -13.56 -0.91
C TYR A 365 -10.93 -13.70 -2.35
N GLN A 366 -10.59 -12.79 -3.25
CA GLN A 366 -10.94 -12.88 -4.68
C GLN A 366 -10.12 -13.96 -5.41
N ASN A 367 -9.02 -14.41 -4.84
CA ASN A 367 -8.07 -15.34 -5.46
C ASN A 367 -8.06 -16.74 -4.80
N LEU A 368 -8.98 -17.05 -3.85
CA LEU A 368 -8.93 -18.27 -3.05
C LEU A 368 -8.86 -19.54 -3.94
N GLY A 369 -9.67 -19.61 -4.98
CA GLY A 369 -9.68 -20.76 -5.88
C GLY A 369 -8.34 -20.96 -6.58
N LEU A 370 -7.75 -19.89 -7.11
CA LEU A 370 -6.42 -19.95 -7.73
C LEU A 370 -5.36 -20.34 -6.69
N ILE A 371 -5.35 -19.71 -5.52
CA ILE A 371 -4.40 -20.02 -4.44
C ILE A 371 -4.49 -21.50 -4.05
N TYR A 372 -5.70 -22.02 -3.89
CA TYR A 372 -5.91 -23.43 -3.57
C TYR A 372 -5.39 -24.38 -4.67
N ILE A 373 -5.59 -24.04 -5.94
CA ILE A 373 -5.04 -24.84 -7.06
C ILE A 373 -3.51 -24.87 -7.01
N LEU A 374 -2.89 -23.75 -6.63
CA LEU A 374 -1.44 -23.65 -6.50
C LEU A 374 -0.93 -24.34 -5.24
N PHE A 375 -1.60 -24.16 -4.10
CA PHE A 375 -1.21 -24.62 -2.77
C PHE A 375 -2.42 -25.23 -2.04
N PRO A 376 -2.72 -26.52 -2.24
CA PRO A 376 -3.91 -27.14 -1.64
C PRO A 376 -3.93 -27.17 -0.12
N ASP A 377 -2.79 -27.09 0.52
CA ASP A 377 -2.57 -27.02 1.98
C ASP A 377 -2.54 -25.58 2.54
N ALA A 378 -2.67 -24.58 1.67
CA ALA A 378 -2.78 -23.18 2.12
C ALA A 378 -3.88 -23.03 3.18
N LYS A 379 -3.62 -22.18 4.17
CA LYS A 379 -4.59 -21.82 5.21
C LYS A 379 -5.14 -20.44 4.93
N PHE A 380 -6.44 -20.28 5.09
CA PHE A 380 -7.11 -18.98 4.92
C PHE A 380 -7.69 -18.56 6.26
N ILE A 381 -7.38 -17.35 6.71
CA ILE A 381 -7.95 -16.76 7.93
C ILE A 381 -8.81 -15.59 7.48
N ASN A 382 -10.11 -15.80 7.50
CA ASN A 382 -11.09 -14.79 7.16
C ASN A 382 -11.43 -13.96 8.39
N LEU A 383 -10.95 -12.71 8.43
CA LEU A 383 -11.19 -11.81 9.55
C LEU A 383 -12.41 -10.91 9.26
N SER A 384 -13.49 -11.12 10.00
CA SER A 384 -14.70 -10.32 9.95
C SER A 384 -14.71 -9.25 11.05
N ARG A 385 -15.46 -8.18 10.82
CA ARG A 385 -15.69 -7.10 11.77
C ARG A 385 -17.09 -6.53 11.57
N ASN A 386 -17.68 -5.93 12.62
CA ASN A 386 -18.95 -5.23 12.54
C ASN A 386 -18.98 -4.30 11.29
N PHE A 387 -20.06 -4.41 10.50
CA PHE A 387 -20.20 -3.68 9.24
C PHE A 387 -20.10 -2.17 9.44
N HIS A 388 -20.85 -1.59 10.41
CA HIS A 388 -20.85 -0.15 10.65
C HIS A 388 -19.50 0.36 11.14
N ALA A 389 -18.81 -0.42 11.99
CA ALA A 389 -17.44 -0.09 12.41
C ALA A 389 -16.46 -0.13 11.25
N THR A 390 -16.61 -1.06 10.31
CA THR A 390 -15.80 -1.17 9.10
C THR A 390 -16.10 -0.02 8.14
N ALA A 391 -17.38 0.24 7.84
CA ALA A 391 -17.85 1.33 7.00
C ALA A 391 -17.34 2.70 7.52
N PHE A 392 -17.50 2.95 8.83
CA PHE A 392 -16.98 4.15 9.47
C PHE A 392 -15.46 4.25 9.34
N SER A 393 -14.74 3.14 9.60
CA SER A 393 -13.28 3.12 9.51
C SER A 393 -12.78 3.34 8.08
N VAL A 394 -13.48 2.84 7.07
CA VAL A 394 -13.17 3.09 5.67
C VAL A 394 -13.44 4.55 5.32
N PHE A 395 -14.64 5.05 5.61
CA PHE A 395 -15.08 6.39 5.27
C PHE A 395 -14.28 7.51 5.94
N THR A 396 -13.73 7.26 7.13
CA THR A 396 -12.98 8.26 7.91
C THR A 396 -11.46 8.19 7.72
N ASN A 397 -10.95 7.40 6.78
CA ASN A 397 -9.54 7.33 6.48
C ASN A 397 -9.25 7.62 5.00
N TYR A 398 -8.16 8.32 4.75
CA TYR A 398 -7.66 8.56 3.42
C TYR A 398 -6.94 7.32 2.88
N PHE A 399 -7.39 6.83 1.73
CA PHE A 399 -6.72 5.77 0.98
C PHE A 399 -6.04 6.40 -0.23
N ALA A 400 -4.72 6.26 -0.33
CA ALA A 400 -3.94 6.85 -1.42
C ALA A 400 -4.16 6.13 -2.76
N GLU A 401 -4.56 4.87 -2.71
CA GLU A 401 -4.87 4.05 -3.87
C GLU A 401 -6.33 4.20 -4.30
N ASN A 402 -6.60 3.89 -5.57
CA ASN A 402 -7.93 4.02 -6.16
C ASN A 402 -8.86 2.89 -5.72
N GLU A 403 -9.43 3.05 -4.53
CA GLU A 403 -10.52 2.22 -4.03
C GLU A 403 -11.81 3.08 -3.95
N PRO A 404 -12.41 3.42 -5.10
CA PRO A 404 -13.45 4.45 -5.19
C PRO A 404 -14.70 4.12 -4.39
N TYR A 405 -15.03 2.86 -4.24
CA TYR A 405 -16.14 2.38 -3.41
C TYR A 405 -15.94 2.65 -1.91
N PHE A 406 -14.75 3.07 -1.46
CA PHE A 406 -14.53 3.49 -0.07
C PHE A 406 -14.98 4.93 0.20
N CYS A 407 -15.20 5.72 -0.85
CA CYS A 407 -15.57 7.12 -0.76
C CYS A 407 -17.08 7.35 -0.75
N ASP A 408 -17.87 6.31 -1.04
CA ASP A 408 -19.32 6.33 -1.02
C ASP A 408 -19.83 5.13 -0.21
N LEU A 409 -20.65 5.39 0.82
CA LEU A 409 -21.11 4.34 1.71
C LEU A 409 -22.12 3.37 1.07
N ASN A 410 -22.82 3.79 0.02
CA ASN A 410 -23.70 2.90 -0.72
C ASN A 410 -22.88 1.97 -1.63
N GLU A 411 -21.86 2.51 -2.32
CA GLU A 411 -20.91 1.69 -3.10
C GLU A 411 -20.13 0.72 -2.17
N PHE A 412 -19.75 1.18 -0.96
CA PHE A 412 -19.15 0.30 0.05
C PHE A 412 -20.10 -0.81 0.53
N THR A 413 -21.36 -0.49 0.70
CA THR A 413 -22.37 -1.50 1.07
C THR A 413 -22.52 -2.57 -0.02
N LEU A 414 -22.59 -2.15 -1.29
CA LEU A 414 -22.59 -3.08 -2.43
C LEU A 414 -21.32 -3.94 -2.43
N TYR A 415 -20.15 -3.33 -2.27
CA TYR A 415 -18.87 -4.05 -2.21
C TYR A 415 -18.86 -5.09 -1.06
N HIS A 416 -19.39 -4.74 0.11
CA HIS A 416 -19.51 -5.66 1.23
C HIS A 416 -20.48 -6.83 0.92
N GLN A 417 -21.63 -6.56 0.30
CA GLN A 417 -22.56 -7.61 -0.13
C GLN A 417 -21.94 -8.58 -1.14
N LEU A 418 -21.16 -8.05 -2.09
CA LEU A 418 -20.42 -8.86 -3.07
C LEU A 418 -19.34 -9.72 -2.39
N TYR A 419 -18.62 -9.15 -1.40
CA TYR A 419 -17.69 -9.91 -0.58
C TYR A 419 -18.40 -11.06 0.17
N GLU A 420 -19.53 -10.82 0.83
CA GLU A 420 -20.27 -11.85 1.55
C GLU A 420 -20.79 -12.95 0.59
N LYS A 421 -21.29 -12.55 -0.59
CA LYS A 421 -21.71 -13.47 -1.64
C LYS A 421 -20.57 -14.39 -2.08
N LEU A 422 -19.40 -13.83 -2.33
CA LEU A 422 -18.22 -14.59 -2.73
C LEU A 422 -17.69 -15.47 -1.58
N MET A 423 -17.64 -14.99 -0.35
CA MET A 423 -17.26 -15.80 0.82
C MET A 423 -18.23 -16.95 1.06
N SER A 424 -19.52 -16.75 0.86
CA SER A 424 -20.53 -17.82 0.92
C SER A 424 -20.34 -18.88 -0.18
N HIS A 425 -19.89 -18.45 -1.37
CA HIS A 425 -19.48 -19.37 -2.43
C HIS A 425 -18.27 -20.23 -2.00
N TRP A 426 -17.22 -19.61 -1.43
CA TRP A 426 -16.05 -20.35 -0.97
C TRP A 426 -16.35 -21.35 0.14
N GLN A 427 -17.26 -21.04 1.03
CA GLN A 427 -17.67 -21.91 2.14
C GLN A 427 -18.39 -23.18 1.69
N GLN A 428 -18.89 -23.23 0.46
CA GLN A 428 -19.48 -24.47 -0.11
C GLN A 428 -18.42 -25.55 -0.37
N PHE A 429 -17.15 -25.17 -0.48
CA PHE A 429 -16.05 -26.10 -0.75
C PHE A 429 -15.32 -26.46 0.55
N ASN A 430 -15.73 -27.54 1.20
CA ASN A 430 -15.14 -28.04 2.45
C ASN A 430 -13.64 -28.28 2.40
N ARG A 431 -13.06 -28.38 1.19
CA ARG A 431 -11.63 -28.57 0.95
C ARG A 431 -10.80 -27.29 1.16
N LEU A 432 -11.44 -26.14 1.11
CA LEU A 432 -10.78 -24.87 1.43
C LEU A 432 -10.68 -24.73 2.95
N ALA A 433 -9.45 -24.73 3.47
CA ALA A 433 -9.21 -24.59 4.91
C ALA A 433 -9.39 -23.13 5.35
N ILE A 434 -10.64 -22.69 5.49
CA ILE A 434 -11.00 -21.31 5.90
C ILE A 434 -11.35 -21.30 7.39
N TYR A 435 -10.59 -20.54 8.17
CA TYR A 435 -10.88 -20.24 9.57
C TYR A 435 -11.53 -18.86 9.66
N ASN A 436 -12.76 -18.78 10.16
CA ASN A 436 -13.47 -17.51 10.37
C ASN A 436 -13.17 -16.98 11.78
N LEU A 437 -12.67 -15.75 11.87
CA LEU A 437 -12.35 -15.07 13.11
C LEU A 437 -13.07 -13.72 13.16
N SER A 438 -13.72 -13.40 14.29
CA SER A 438 -14.26 -12.07 14.54
C SER A 438 -13.19 -11.18 15.19
N TYR A 439 -13.07 -9.95 14.67
CA TYR A 439 -12.20 -8.93 15.27
C TYR A 439 -12.62 -8.60 16.70
N GLU A 440 -13.90 -8.51 16.97
CA GLU A 440 -14.45 -8.22 18.28
C GLU A 440 -14.01 -9.30 19.29
N GLN A 441 -14.20 -10.57 18.93
CA GLN A 441 -13.78 -11.70 19.77
C GLN A 441 -12.26 -11.73 19.99
N LEU A 442 -11.47 -11.40 18.93
CA LEU A 442 -10.03 -11.29 19.03
C LEU A 442 -9.59 -10.21 20.03
N ILE A 443 -10.30 -9.07 20.04
CA ILE A 443 -10.00 -7.98 20.96
C ILE A 443 -10.42 -8.31 22.40
N GLU A 444 -11.59 -8.93 22.59
CA GLU A 444 -12.14 -9.28 23.90
C GLU A 444 -11.36 -10.42 24.57
N ASN A 445 -11.01 -11.45 23.80
CA ASN A 445 -10.37 -12.67 24.30
C ASN A 445 -9.14 -13.07 23.45
N PRO A 446 -8.09 -12.23 23.38
CA PRO A 446 -7.01 -12.42 22.40
C PRO A 446 -6.25 -13.73 22.57
N LYS A 447 -6.01 -14.17 23.83
CA LYS A 447 -5.28 -15.42 24.10
C LYS A 447 -6.07 -16.64 23.61
N ASP A 448 -7.35 -16.72 23.94
CA ASP A 448 -8.18 -17.89 23.61
C ASP A 448 -8.40 -17.99 22.10
N GLN A 449 -8.65 -16.84 21.43
CA GLN A 449 -8.80 -16.79 19.98
C GLN A 449 -7.53 -17.18 19.26
N LEU A 450 -6.36 -16.69 19.69
CA LEU A 450 -5.08 -17.08 19.10
C LEU A 450 -4.75 -18.55 19.36
N THR A 451 -5.06 -19.08 20.55
CA THR A 451 -4.84 -20.50 20.86
C THR A 451 -5.66 -21.39 19.92
N THR A 452 -6.94 -21.05 19.71
CA THR A 452 -7.82 -21.78 18.79
C THR A 452 -7.35 -21.68 17.33
N LEU A 453 -6.97 -20.48 16.90
CA LEU A 453 -6.45 -20.25 15.55
C LEU A 453 -5.14 -21.01 15.30
N LEU A 454 -4.21 -20.98 16.25
CA LEU A 454 -2.94 -21.68 16.12
C LEU A 454 -3.15 -23.20 16.10
N SER A 455 -4.10 -23.72 16.90
CA SER A 455 -4.49 -25.14 16.85
C SER A 455 -5.02 -25.56 15.49
N PHE A 456 -5.77 -24.68 14.76
CA PHE A 456 -6.22 -24.93 13.40
C PHE A 456 -5.04 -25.10 12.43
N THR A 457 -3.89 -24.49 12.70
CA THR A 457 -2.66 -24.65 11.89
C THR A 457 -1.73 -25.72 12.42
N GLY A 458 -2.04 -26.32 13.57
CA GLY A 458 -1.21 -27.34 14.22
C GLY A 458 -0.07 -26.77 15.08
N CYS A 459 -0.15 -25.47 15.43
CA CYS A 459 0.80 -24.79 16.30
C CYS A 459 0.26 -24.67 17.73
N GLU A 460 1.17 -24.62 18.70
CA GLU A 460 0.86 -24.25 20.08
C GLU A 460 0.93 -22.73 20.27
N PHE A 461 0.20 -22.22 21.26
CA PHE A 461 0.22 -20.79 21.57
C PHE A 461 1.56 -20.37 22.20
N GLU A 462 2.12 -19.26 21.71
CA GLU A 462 3.30 -18.59 22.28
C GLU A 462 2.92 -17.20 22.83
N GLN A 463 3.44 -16.84 24.02
CA GLN A 463 3.17 -15.55 24.67
C GLN A 463 3.65 -14.35 23.81
N THR A 464 4.66 -14.54 23.00
CA THR A 464 5.19 -13.54 22.05
C THR A 464 4.14 -13.02 21.07
N CYS A 465 3.10 -13.81 20.77
CA CYS A 465 1.94 -13.37 19.96
C CYS A 465 1.16 -12.22 20.62
N LEU A 466 1.10 -12.17 21.94
CA LEU A 466 0.46 -11.06 22.68
C LEU A 466 1.41 -9.89 22.92
N ASP A 467 2.70 -10.10 22.82
CA ASP A 467 3.75 -9.09 23.01
C ASP A 467 4.12 -8.37 21.69
N PHE A 468 3.32 -8.51 20.65
CA PHE A 468 3.54 -7.98 19.30
C PHE A 468 3.88 -6.49 19.26
N TYR A 469 3.33 -5.68 20.17
CA TYR A 469 3.57 -4.23 20.28
C TYR A 469 5.02 -3.88 20.66
N LYS A 470 5.80 -4.84 21.15
CA LYS A 470 7.24 -4.70 21.44
C LYS A 470 8.11 -4.86 20.18
N ASN A 471 7.54 -5.37 19.10
CA ASN A 471 8.24 -5.57 17.83
C ASN A 471 8.55 -4.21 17.18
N LYS A 472 9.80 -4.00 16.74
CA LYS A 472 10.28 -2.76 16.11
C LYS A 472 10.28 -2.82 14.58
N SER A 473 9.74 -3.86 13.96
CA SER A 473 9.67 -3.95 12.50
C SER A 473 8.88 -2.77 11.91
N ALA A 474 9.25 -2.36 10.71
CA ALA A 474 8.54 -1.31 10.00
C ALA A 474 7.09 -1.72 9.70
N VAL A 475 6.15 -0.80 9.89
CA VAL A 475 4.74 -1.01 9.56
C VAL A 475 4.26 0.16 8.72
N THR A 476 3.95 -0.13 7.47
CA THR A 476 3.59 0.87 6.45
C THR A 476 2.08 1.05 6.25
N THR A 477 1.26 0.29 7.00
CA THR A 477 -0.21 0.34 6.85
C THR A 477 -0.83 1.53 7.59
N LEU A 478 -2.07 1.90 7.22
CA LEU A 478 -2.88 2.92 7.92
C LEU A 478 -3.10 2.62 9.41
N SER A 479 -2.85 1.38 9.85
CA SER A 479 -2.98 0.94 11.25
C SER A 479 -1.70 1.08 12.07
N LYS A 480 -0.61 1.64 11.52
CA LYS A 480 0.73 1.72 12.12
C LYS A 480 0.77 2.28 13.55
N HIS A 481 -0.14 3.20 13.89
CA HIS A 481 -0.22 3.75 15.24
C HIS A 481 -0.89 2.81 16.25
N ALA A 482 -1.93 2.07 15.83
CA ALA A 482 -2.72 1.21 16.72
C ALA A 482 -1.94 -0.03 17.19
N ILE A 483 -1.07 -0.58 16.36
CA ILE A 483 -0.32 -1.81 16.64
C ILE A 483 0.91 -1.61 17.55
N ARG A 484 1.27 -0.37 17.91
CA ARG A 484 2.37 -0.06 18.83
C ARG A 484 1.93 0.01 20.30
N GLN A 485 0.70 -0.39 20.58
CA GLN A 485 0.12 -0.44 21.91
C GLN A 485 -0.48 -1.83 22.17
N PRO A 486 -0.58 -2.28 23.42
CA PRO A 486 -1.35 -3.47 23.76
C PRO A 486 -2.77 -3.38 23.23
N VAL A 487 -3.38 -4.55 23.00
CA VAL A 487 -4.79 -4.65 22.58
C VAL A 487 -5.68 -3.83 23.51
N ASN A 488 -6.58 -3.04 22.93
CA ASN A 488 -7.55 -2.26 23.68
C ASN A 488 -8.88 -2.13 22.92
N ASN A 489 -9.98 -1.87 23.64
CA ASN A 489 -11.34 -1.84 23.11
C ASN A 489 -11.73 -0.49 22.46
N LYS A 490 -10.86 0.51 22.44
CA LYS A 490 -11.18 1.89 22.01
C LYS A 490 -11.71 1.99 20.57
N SER A 491 -11.38 1.02 19.74
CA SER A 491 -11.77 1.02 18.32
C SER A 491 -13.09 0.31 18.05
N LEU A 492 -13.66 -0.42 19.01
CA LEU A 492 -14.88 -1.20 18.82
C LEU A 492 -16.09 -0.28 18.63
N ASP A 493 -16.25 0.70 19.53
CA ASP A 493 -17.45 1.52 19.62
C ASP A 493 -17.29 2.94 19.07
N LYS A 494 -16.13 3.26 18.51
CA LYS A 494 -15.85 4.62 18.02
C LYS A 494 -16.89 5.12 17.00
N TRP A 495 -17.43 4.25 16.16
CA TRP A 495 -18.42 4.57 15.15
C TRP A 495 -19.78 5.01 15.75
N GLN A 496 -20.11 4.56 16.97
CA GLN A 496 -21.39 4.88 17.65
C GLN A 496 -21.55 6.38 17.90
N ARG A 497 -20.44 7.12 18.07
CA ARG A 497 -20.46 8.59 18.16
C ARG A 497 -20.99 9.26 16.89
N TYR A 498 -20.98 8.53 15.77
CA TYR A 498 -21.41 8.96 14.44
C TYR A 498 -22.57 8.14 13.91
N GLU A 499 -23.28 7.40 14.78
CA GLU A 499 -24.31 6.44 14.36
C GLU A 499 -25.41 7.10 13.51
N ALA A 500 -26.00 8.19 13.99
CA ALA A 500 -27.10 8.84 13.27
C ALA A 500 -26.67 9.36 11.87
N PRO A 501 -25.60 10.17 11.72
CA PRO A 501 -25.18 10.62 10.39
C PRO A 501 -24.65 9.49 9.52
N LEU A 502 -24.01 8.46 10.08
CA LEU A 502 -23.53 7.29 9.34
C LEU A 502 -24.73 6.51 8.76
N LEU A 503 -25.73 6.20 9.57
CA LEU A 503 -26.92 5.47 9.13
C LEU A 503 -27.73 6.26 8.09
N SER A 504 -27.72 7.59 8.15
CA SER A 504 -28.40 8.42 7.14
C SER A 504 -27.79 8.29 5.75
N LEU A 505 -26.46 8.03 5.65
CA LEU A 505 -25.77 7.81 4.37
C LEU A 505 -25.82 6.34 3.92
N LEU A 506 -26.03 5.39 4.85
CA LEU A 506 -26.16 3.96 4.56
C LEU A 506 -27.58 3.54 4.14
N SER A 507 -28.55 4.46 4.16
CA SER A 507 -29.91 4.19 3.71
C SER A 507 -29.95 4.03 2.19
N LEU A 508 -29.66 2.82 1.70
CA LEU A 508 -30.00 2.41 0.34
C LEU A 508 -31.52 2.45 0.19
N PRO A 509 -32.08 2.97 -0.92
CA PRO A 509 -33.43 2.61 -1.30
C PRO A 509 -33.44 1.09 -1.43
N GLN A 510 -34.33 0.42 -0.66
CA GLN A 510 -34.58 -0.99 -0.84
C GLN A 510 -34.97 -1.17 -2.32
N THR A 511 -34.07 -1.70 -3.12
CA THR A 511 -34.43 -2.17 -4.46
C THR A 511 -35.36 -3.35 -4.25
N ASN A 512 -36.65 -3.12 -4.57
CA ASN A 512 -37.69 -4.16 -4.62
C ASN A 512 -37.27 -5.29 -5.58
#